data_db76eba9a620ba95ed52094fe4a97525
#
_entry.id   db76eba9a620ba95ed52094fe4a97525
#
_cell.length_a   1.000
_cell.length_b   1.000
_cell.length_c   1.000
_cell.angle_alpha   90.00
_cell.angle_beta   90.00
_cell.angle_gamma   90.00
#
_symmetry.space_group_name_H-M   'P 1'
#
loop_
_entity.id
_entity.type
_entity.pdbx_description
1 polymer ?
#
loop_
_entity_poly.entity_id
_entity_poly.type
_entity_poly.pdbx_seq_one_letter_code
_entity_poly.pdbx_strand_id
1 'polypeptide(L)'
;MWRPRSKAECLLTVARLCLDETLLPEIHTAQPDLEALRKSLLEIRGLGPWSVHYALLRGYAWMDGSLHGDVAVRRAIQQLLGNAAPPTAREAELWLADFRPWRSLMAAHLWKSLSVNA
;
A
#
# COMPACT_ATOMS: atom_id res chain seq x y z
N MET A 1 2.75 17.08 5.97
CA MET A 1 3.59 17.45 4.82
C MET A 1 4.95 16.79 4.92
N TRP A 2 5.40 16.20 3.87
CA TRP A 2 6.67 15.50 3.82
C TRP A 2 7.82 16.49 3.66
N ARG A 3 8.75 16.47 4.62
CA ARG A 3 9.93 17.34 4.54
C ARG A 3 11.01 16.65 3.69
N PRO A 4 11.70 17.36 2.77
CA PRO A 4 12.76 16.76 1.94
C PRO A 4 13.83 16.04 2.73
N ARG A 5 14.19 16.56 3.94
CA ARG A 5 15.17 15.94 4.81
C ARG A 5 14.71 14.61 5.37
N SER A 6 13.45 14.53 5.80
CA SER A 6 12.86 13.26 6.29
C SER A 6 12.81 12.22 5.21
N LYS A 7 12.54 12.63 3.98
CA LYS A 7 12.53 11.78 2.80
C LYS A 7 13.92 11.19 2.54
N ALA A 8 14.95 12.04 2.56
CA ALA A 8 16.32 11.60 2.35
C ALA A 8 16.77 10.63 3.45
N GLU A 9 16.44 10.91 4.71
CA GLU A 9 16.76 10.03 5.82
C GLU A 9 16.10 8.67 5.70
N CYS A 10 14.84 8.64 5.30
CA CYS A 10 14.11 7.39 5.05
C CYS A 10 14.76 6.58 3.94
N LEU A 11 15.09 7.20 2.82
CA LEU A 11 15.76 6.54 1.70
C LEU A 11 17.11 5.95 2.09
N LEU A 12 17.89 6.68 2.87
CA LEU A 12 19.19 6.21 3.37
C LEU A 12 19.02 5.02 4.31
N THR A 13 18.03 5.05 5.19
CA THR A 13 17.74 3.94 6.11
C THR A 13 17.37 2.68 5.31
N VAL A 14 16.46 2.81 4.36
CA VAL A 14 16.05 1.67 3.51
C VAL A 14 17.25 1.13 2.73
N ALA A 15 18.05 2.01 2.14
CA ALA A 15 19.21 1.59 1.36
C ALA A 15 20.23 0.81 2.21
N ARG A 16 20.50 1.27 3.44
CA ARG A 16 21.41 0.57 4.36
C ARG A 16 20.90 -0.81 4.73
N LEU A 17 19.61 -0.92 5.03
CA LEU A 17 18.99 -2.20 5.37
C LEU A 17 18.99 -3.17 4.20
N CYS A 18 18.83 -2.68 2.99
CA CYS A 18 18.93 -3.50 1.78
C CYS A 18 20.37 -3.99 1.54
N LEU A 19 21.36 -3.11 1.75
CA LEU A 19 22.77 -3.48 1.63
C LEU A 19 23.19 -4.54 2.64
N ASP A 20 22.63 -4.49 3.83
CA ASP A 20 22.89 -5.48 4.88
C ASP A 20 22.12 -6.78 4.66
N GLU A 21 21.34 -6.87 3.59
CA GLU A 21 20.50 -8.02 3.23
C GLU A 21 19.52 -8.44 4.33
N THR A 22 19.13 -7.50 5.21
CA THR A 22 18.29 -7.80 6.36
C THR A 22 16.82 -7.43 6.15
N LEU A 23 16.52 -6.57 5.16
CA LEU A 23 15.18 -6.03 5.00
C LEU A 23 14.37 -6.74 3.92
N LEU A 24 14.90 -6.81 2.70
CA LEU A 24 14.12 -7.30 1.55
C LEU A 24 14.57 -8.71 1.17
N PRO A 25 13.75 -9.72 1.46
CA PRO A 25 14.05 -11.08 1.00
C PRO A 25 13.95 -11.13 -0.54
N GLU A 26 14.78 -11.97 -1.15
CA GLU A 26 14.72 -12.18 -2.58
C GLU A 26 13.39 -12.84 -3.00
N ILE A 27 12.81 -12.35 -4.08
CA ILE A 27 11.52 -12.84 -4.60
C ILE A 27 11.59 -14.32 -4.96
N HIS A 28 12.78 -14.81 -5.31
CA HIS A 28 12.99 -16.18 -5.79
C HIS A 28 13.33 -17.18 -4.69
N THR A 29 13.56 -16.73 -3.46
CA THR A 29 13.73 -17.64 -2.34
C THR A 29 12.37 -18.10 -1.83
N ALA A 30 12.35 -19.26 -1.18
CA ALA A 30 11.13 -19.86 -0.61
C ALA A 30 10.27 -18.80 0.09
N GLN A 31 8.99 -18.79 -0.22
CA GLN A 31 7.93 -17.87 0.20
C GLN A 31 8.31 -16.94 1.37
N PRO A 32 8.64 -15.66 1.11
CA PRO A 32 8.96 -14.74 2.21
C PRO A 32 7.74 -14.52 3.09
N ASP A 33 7.96 -14.35 4.39
CA ASP A 33 6.91 -13.96 5.32
C ASP A 33 6.60 -12.48 5.10
N LEU A 34 5.59 -12.22 4.26
CA LEU A 34 5.22 -10.85 3.89
C LEU A 34 4.60 -10.08 5.05
N GLU A 35 3.98 -10.75 6.02
CA GLU A 35 3.44 -10.09 7.21
C GLU A 35 4.59 -9.59 8.10
N ALA A 36 5.63 -10.39 8.29
CA ALA A 36 6.82 -9.96 9.02
C ALA A 36 7.52 -8.81 8.29
N LEU A 37 7.62 -8.89 6.97
CA LEU A 37 8.22 -7.82 6.16
C LEU A 37 7.40 -6.53 6.28
N ARG A 38 6.08 -6.62 6.23
CA ARG A 38 5.18 -5.48 6.41
C ARG A 38 5.44 -4.78 7.74
N LYS A 39 5.52 -5.54 8.82
CA LYS A 39 5.81 -5.00 10.15
C LYS A 39 7.17 -4.31 10.20
N SER A 40 8.19 -4.95 9.64
CA SER A 40 9.54 -4.38 9.60
C SER A 40 9.59 -3.08 8.82
N LEU A 41 8.92 -3.00 7.69
CA LEU A 41 8.85 -1.79 6.88
C LEU A 41 8.10 -0.66 7.59
N LEU A 42 7.02 -0.98 8.31
CA LEU A 42 6.25 0.00 9.05
C LEU A 42 7.02 0.61 10.23
N GLU A 43 8.03 -0.08 10.74
CA GLU A 43 8.90 0.44 11.79
C GLU A 43 9.85 1.53 11.28
N ILE A 44 10.07 1.61 9.97
CA ILE A 44 10.96 2.61 9.39
C ILE A 44 10.26 3.96 9.38
N ARG A 45 10.88 4.94 10.03
CA ARG A 45 10.35 6.29 10.07
C ARG A 45 10.27 6.87 8.65
N GLY A 46 9.10 7.35 8.28
CA GLY A 46 8.86 7.92 6.96
C GLY A 46 8.13 6.98 6.01
N LEU A 47 7.98 5.68 6.37
CA LEU A 47 7.16 4.74 5.60
C LEU A 47 5.82 4.56 6.30
N GLY A 48 4.77 5.02 5.64
CA GLY A 48 3.40 4.82 6.11
C GLY A 48 2.75 3.58 5.52
N PRO A 49 1.53 3.24 5.98
CA PRO A 49 0.81 2.05 5.48
C PRO A 49 0.63 2.04 3.96
N TRP A 50 0.32 3.18 3.33
CA TRP A 50 0.14 3.22 1.88
C TRP A 50 1.42 2.81 1.14
N SER A 51 2.56 3.39 1.51
CA SER A 51 3.85 3.10 0.86
C SER A 51 4.23 1.64 1.03
N VAL A 52 4.05 1.11 2.22
CA VAL A 52 4.38 -0.29 2.54
C VAL A 52 3.48 -1.25 1.76
N HIS A 53 2.16 -1.04 1.80
CA HIS A 53 1.21 -1.91 1.11
C HIS A 53 1.39 -1.85 -0.40
N TYR A 54 1.68 -0.67 -0.95
CA TYR A 54 1.95 -0.49 -2.37
C TYR A 54 3.23 -1.21 -2.79
N ALA A 55 4.30 -1.09 -1.99
CA ALA A 55 5.57 -1.77 -2.25
C ALA A 55 5.41 -3.29 -2.23
N LEU A 56 4.64 -3.82 -1.28
CA LEU A 56 4.39 -5.26 -1.20
C LEU A 56 3.56 -5.76 -2.37
N LEU A 57 2.58 -4.97 -2.82
CA LEU A 57 1.79 -5.31 -4.00
C LEU A 57 2.69 -5.38 -5.25
N ARG A 58 3.49 -4.35 -5.48
CA ARG A 58 4.30 -4.24 -6.70
C ARG A 58 5.55 -5.13 -6.67
N GLY A 59 6.19 -5.25 -5.50
CA GLY A 59 7.44 -6.00 -5.37
C GLY A 59 7.27 -7.48 -5.11
N TYR A 60 6.22 -7.87 -4.40
CA TYR A 60 6.00 -9.24 -3.95
C TYR A 60 4.64 -9.81 -4.34
N ALA A 61 3.86 -9.08 -5.12
CA ALA A 61 2.51 -9.47 -5.54
C ALA A 61 1.59 -9.79 -4.35
N TRP A 62 1.77 -9.09 -3.22
CA TRP A 62 0.90 -9.28 -2.06
C TRP A 62 -0.44 -8.60 -2.29
N MET A 63 -1.49 -9.42 -2.31
CA MET A 63 -2.82 -8.99 -2.77
C MET A 63 -3.73 -8.46 -1.67
N ASP A 64 -3.31 -8.50 -0.39
CA ASP A 64 -4.21 -8.17 0.71
C ASP A 64 -3.81 -6.94 1.53
N GLY A 65 -2.98 -6.07 1.00
CA GLY A 65 -2.72 -4.78 1.67
C GLY A 65 -3.91 -3.85 1.52
N SER A 66 -4.36 -3.26 2.63
CA SER A 66 -5.42 -2.27 2.57
C SER A 66 -4.87 -0.92 2.13
N LEU A 67 -5.32 -0.45 0.99
CA LEU A 67 -4.92 0.84 0.42
C LEU A 67 -5.99 1.91 0.67
N HIS A 68 -6.67 1.83 1.80
CA HIS A 68 -7.80 2.69 2.15
C HIS A 68 -7.46 4.18 2.26
N GLY A 69 -6.21 4.53 2.53
CA GLY A 69 -5.76 5.92 2.58
C GLY A 69 -5.53 6.55 1.22
N ASP A 70 -5.51 5.74 0.16
CA ASP A 70 -5.24 6.24 -1.20
C ASP A 70 -6.40 7.08 -1.74
N VAL A 71 -6.10 8.29 -2.18
CA VAL A 71 -7.12 9.23 -2.67
C VAL A 71 -7.84 8.68 -3.90
N ALA A 72 -7.11 8.05 -4.82
CA ALA A 72 -7.70 7.49 -6.03
C ALA A 72 -8.63 6.31 -5.71
N VAL A 73 -8.24 5.44 -4.77
CA VAL A 73 -9.10 4.34 -4.31
C VAL A 73 -10.40 4.90 -3.72
N ARG A 74 -10.31 5.90 -2.86
CA ARG A 74 -11.48 6.51 -2.23
C ARG A 74 -12.40 7.17 -3.26
N ARG A 75 -11.81 7.83 -4.26
CA ARG A 75 -12.58 8.44 -5.36
C ARG A 75 -13.29 7.37 -6.20
N ALA A 76 -12.62 6.27 -6.48
CA ALA A 76 -13.23 5.18 -7.23
C ALA A 76 -14.40 4.54 -6.49
N ILE A 77 -14.27 4.37 -5.17
CA ILE A 77 -15.37 3.87 -4.33
C ILE A 77 -16.55 4.84 -4.40
N GLN A 78 -16.28 6.14 -4.31
CA GLN A 78 -17.32 7.18 -4.44
C GLN A 78 -18.10 7.01 -5.75
N GLN A 79 -17.39 6.87 -6.87
CA GLN A 79 -18.03 6.72 -8.18
C GLN A 79 -18.83 5.43 -8.28
N LEU A 80 -18.27 4.34 -7.78
CA LEU A 80 -18.90 3.02 -7.81
C LEU A 80 -20.22 3.01 -7.03
N LEU A 81 -20.25 3.67 -5.87
CA LEU A 81 -21.43 3.73 -5.01
C LEU A 81 -22.38 4.86 -5.36
N GLY A 82 -21.99 5.79 -6.24
CA GLY A 82 -22.80 6.93 -6.60
C GLY A 82 -22.97 7.96 -5.49
N ASN A 83 -22.01 8.02 -4.56
CA ASN A 83 -22.06 8.95 -3.43
C ASN A 83 -21.67 10.37 -3.83
N ALA A 84 -22.22 11.37 -3.12
CA ALA A 84 -21.93 12.78 -3.37
C ALA A 84 -20.50 13.17 -2.96
N ALA A 85 -19.91 12.47 -2.02
CA ALA A 85 -18.56 12.74 -1.52
C ALA A 85 -17.76 11.43 -1.39
N PRO A 86 -16.41 11.50 -1.48
CA PRO A 86 -15.60 10.31 -1.28
C PRO A 86 -15.71 9.83 0.17
N PRO A 87 -15.60 8.50 0.40
CA PRO A 87 -15.58 7.99 1.76
C PRO A 87 -14.35 8.49 2.51
N THR A 88 -14.44 8.57 3.83
CA THR A 88 -13.27 8.81 4.68
C THR A 88 -12.33 7.60 4.60
N ALA A 89 -11.09 7.78 5.05
CA ALA A 89 -10.15 6.66 5.09
C ALA A 89 -10.71 5.48 5.91
N ARG A 90 -11.38 5.76 7.02
CA ARG A 90 -11.99 4.72 7.86
C ARG A 90 -13.13 4.00 7.15
N GLU A 91 -14.00 4.75 6.47
CA GLU A 91 -15.10 4.18 5.70
C GLU A 91 -14.56 3.30 4.55
N ALA A 92 -13.51 3.76 3.87
CA ALA A 92 -12.87 2.98 2.82
C ALA A 92 -12.23 1.71 3.37
N GLU A 93 -11.60 1.79 4.55
CA GLU A 93 -11.03 0.62 5.21
C GLU A 93 -12.09 -0.45 5.50
N LEU A 94 -13.24 -0.03 6.02
CA LEU A 94 -14.35 -0.94 6.31
C LEU A 94 -14.93 -1.54 5.04
N TRP A 95 -15.06 -0.75 3.99
CA TRP A 95 -15.56 -1.22 2.70
C TRP A 95 -14.62 -2.26 2.09
N LEU A 96 -13.31 -1.99 2.10
CA LEU A 96 -12.31 -2.91 1.56
C LEU A 96 -12.19 -4.19 2.38
N ALA A 97 -12.53 -4.16 3.66
CA ALA A 97 -12.41 -5.33 4.54
C ALA A 97 -13.21 -6.54 4.03
N ASP A 98 -14.33 -6.30 3.33
CA ASP A 98 -15.15 -7.38 2.76
C ASP A 98 -14.45 -8.12 1.61
N PHE A 99 -13.36 -7.55 1.08
CA PHE A 99 -12.61 -8.13 -0.03
C PHE A 99 -11.37 -8.89 0.42
N ARG A 100 -11.19 -9.13 1.73
CA ARG A 100 -10.10 -9.97 2.21
C ARG A 100 -10.22 -11.38 1.63
N PRO A 101 -9.14 -12.01 1.22
CA PRO A 101 -7.73 -11.57 1.27
C PRO A 101 -7.25 -10.86 -0.01
N TRP A 102 -8.11 -10.14 -0.71
CA TRP A 102 -7.86 -9.56 -2.04
C TRP A 102 -7.98 -8.02 -2.06
N ARG A 103 -7.73 -7.36 -0.91
CA ARG A 103 -7.94 -5.91 -0.81
C ARG A 103 -7.09 -5.08 -1.78
N SER A 104 -5.81 -5.44 -1.96
CA SER A 104 -4.94 -4.75 -2.93
C SER A 104 -5.37 -5.02 -4.36
N LEU A 105 -5.80 -6.24 -4.66
CA LEU A 105 -6.31 -6.58 -5.99
C LEU A 105 -7.58 -5.76 -6.28
N MET A 106 -8.46 -5.61 -5.31
CA MET A 106 -9.65 -4.75 -5.45
C MET A 106 -9.23 -3.29 -5.71
N ALA A 107 -8.23 -2.78 -4.99
CA ALA A 107 -7.71 -1.43 -5.21
C ALA A 107 -7.18 -1.27 -6.64
N ALA A 108 -6.48 -2.27 -7.18
CA ALA A 108 -5.99 -2.23 -8.56
C ALA A 108 -7.14 -2.14 -9.57
N HIS A 109 -8.22 -2.87 -9.35
CA HIS A 109 -9.41 -2.77 -10.19
C HIS A 109 -10.08 -1.40 -10.08
N LEU A 110 -10.11 -0.82 -8.88
CA LEU A 110 -10.64 0.52 -8.66
C LEU A 110 -9.82 1.57 -9.42
N TRP A 111 -8.48 1.49 -9.38
CA TRP A 111 -7.62 2.38 -10.15
C TRP A 111 -7.92 2.29 -11.65
N LYS A 112 -8.06 1.06 -12.15
CA LYS A 112 -8.36 0.86 -13.57
C LYS A 112 -9.73 1.45 -13.95
N SER A 113 -10.73 1.36 -13.07
CA SER A 113 -12.06 1.92 -13.33
C SER A 113 -12.02 3.43 -13.54
N LEU A 114 -11.15 4.13 -12.81
CA LEU A 114 -10.96 5.57 -12.97
C LEU A 114 -10.36 5.93 -14.34
N SER A 115 -9.40 5.14 -14.83
CA SER A 115 -8.76 5.40 -16.12
C SER A 115 -9.69 5.12 -17.28
N VAL A 116 -10.62 4.18 -17.15
CA VAL A 116 -11.62 3.87 -18.18
C VAL A 116 -12.70 4.94 -18.25
N ASN A 117 -13.04 5.56 -17.13
CA ASN A 117 -14.09 6.57 -17.03
C ASN A 117 -13.57 8.02 -17.13
N ALA A 118 -12.29 8.18 -17.38
CA ALA A 118 -11.66 9.50 -17.50
C ALA A 118 -11.93 10.13 -18.86
#